data_35f57462c1bf3876076ff245a81e0754
#
_entry.id   35f57462c1bf3876076ff245a81e0754
#
_cell.length_a   1.000
_cell.length_b   1.000
_cell.length_c   1.000
_cell.angle_alpha   90.00
_cell.angle_beta   90.00
_cell.angle_gamma   90.00
#
_symmetry.space_group_name_H-M   'P 1'
#
loop_
_entity.id
_entity.type
_entity.pdbx_description
1 polymer ?
#
loop_
_entity_poly.entity_id
_entity_poly.type
_entity_poly.pdbx_seq_one_letter_code
_entity_poly.pdbx_strand_id
1 'polypeptide(L)'
;MPRSVTDARDRILAIADELFYREGIRATGVDTIIARSEVAKTTLYRYFPSKDDLVVAYLEQRNQLFWQLLEEQLARSPDDPKQQLLATLDWIDSLLANEESQGCPFLMVASEFPETDYP
;
A
#
# COMPACT_ATOMS: atom_id res chain seq x y z
N MET A 1 23.49 3.89 -8.43
CA MET A 1 22.39 3.17 -9.07
C MET A 1 21.80 3.99 -10.21
N PRO A 2 21.85 3.49 -11.40
CA PRO A 2 21.28 4.26 -12.51
C PRO A 2 19.77 4.43 -12.35
N ARG A 3 19.31 5.60 -12.71
CA ARG A 3 17.88 5.88 -12.72
C ARG A 3 17.25 5.32 -13.97
N SER A 4 16.13 4.64 -13.79
CA SER A 4 15.35 4.11 -14.89
C SER A 4 13.98 4.76 -14.93
N VAL A 5 13.21 4.49 -15.97
CA VAL A 5 11.83 4.98 -16.08
C VAL A 5 11.00 4.45 -14.92
N THR A 6 11.27 3.21 -14.46
CA THR A 6 10.56 2.61 -13.33
C THR A 6 10.85 3.32 -12.01
N ASP A 7 12.01 3.98 -11.88
CA ASP A 7 12.32 4.72 -10.66
C ASP A 7 11.32 5.85 -10.40
N ALA A 8 10.89 6.56 -11.43
CA ALA A 8 9.91 7.63 -11.28
C ALA A 8 8.57 7.07 -10.84
N ARG A 9 8.12 6.00 -11.47
CA ARG A 9 6.89 5.33 -11.08
C ARG A 9 6.95 4.83 -9.63
N ASP A 10 8.05 4.20 -9.28
CA ASP A 10 8.25 3.65 -7.94
C ASP A 10 8.28 4.74 -6.88
N ARG A 11 8.92 5.87 -7.18
CA ARG A 11 8.94 7.02 -6.26
C ARG A 11 7.55 7.58 -6.05
N ILE A 12 6.78 7.76 -7.11
CA ILE A 12 5.41 8.25 -7.02
C ILE A 12 4.59 7.31 -6.14
N LEU A 13 4.69 6.02 -6.40
CA LEU A 13 3.91 5.02 -5.68
C LEU A 13 4.32 4.93 -4.21
N ALA A 14 5.61 5.05 -3.91
CA ALA A 14 6.11 5.03 -2.54
C ALA A 14 5.60 6.24 -1.74
N ILE A 15 5.60 7.42 -2.34
CA ILE A 15 5.10 8.63 -1.69
C ILE A 15 3.58 8.55 -1.52
N ALA A 16 2.88 8.07 -2.55
CA ALA A 16 1.43 7.88 -2.46
C ALA A 16 1.07 6.89 -1.35
N ASP A 17 1.81 5.78 -1.27
CA ASP A 17 1.60 4.77 -0.24
C ASP A 17 1.71 5.38 1.16
N GLU A 18 2.77 6.14 1.40
CA GLU A 18 2.99 6.79 2.69
C GLU A 18 1.86 7.76 3.04
N LEU A 19 1.50 8.63 2.11
CA LEU A 19 0.50 9.66 2.36
C LEU A 19 -0.91 9.08 2.46
N PHE A 20 -1.27 8.14 1.58
CA PHE A 20 -2.58 7.51 1.63
C PHE A 20 -2.78 6.74 2.92
N TYR A 21 -1.74 6.06 3.38
CA TYR A 21 -1.83 5.27 4.59
C TYR A 21 -1.91 6.15 5.85
N ARG A 22 -1.11 7.21 5.91
CA ARG A 22 -1.06 8.07 7.10
C ARG A 22 -2.20 9.08 7.17
N GLU A 23 -2.54 9.68 6.05
CA GLU A 23 -3.47 10.81 6.03
C GLU A 23 -4.82 10.50 5.40
N GLY A 24 -4.92 9.35 4.74
CA GLY A 24 -6.14 8.98 4.02
C GLY A 24 -6.11 9.44 2.58
N ILE A 25 -6.92 8.79 1.75
CA ILE A 25 -6.92 9.05 0.32
C ILE A 25 -7.56 10.39 0.00
N ARG A 26 -8.71 10.69 0.62
CA ARG A 26 -9.42 11.95 0.35
C ARG A 26 -8.62 13.17 0.81
N ALA A 27 -7.88 13.04 1.90
CA ALA A 27 -7.08 14.13 2.45
C ALA A 27 -5.79 14.37 1.66
N THR A 28 -5.38 13.44 0.81
CA THR A 28 -4.13 13.52 0.07
C THR A 28 -4.39 13.98 -1.35
N GLY A 29 -3.90 15.17 -1.70
CA GLY A 29 -4.01 15.69 -3.06
C GLY A 29 -2.88 15.20 -3.96
N VAL A 30 -3.18 15.06 -5.25
CA VAL A 30 -2.18 14.65 -6.25
C VAL A 30 -1.03 15.65 -6.31
N ASP A 31 -1.31 16.93 -6.14
CA ASP A 31 -0.27 17.96 -6.18
C ASP A 31 0.76 17.77 -5.07
N THR A 32 0.34 17.33 -3.90
CA THR A 32 1.25 17.01 -2.79
C THR A 32 2.15 15.84 -3.15
N ILE A 33 1.58 14.82 -3.79
CA ILE A 33 2.34 13.65 -4.24
C ILE A 33 3.38 14.07 -5.28
N ILE A 34 2.99 14.91 -6.24
CA ILE A 34 3.92 15.42 -7.26
C ILE A 34 5.08 16.17 -6.60
N ALA A 35 4.78 17.07 -5.69
CA ALA A 35 5.80 17.87 -5.03
C ALA A 35 6.76 17.00 -4.23
N ARG A 36 6.26 16.04 -3.49
CA ARG A 36 7.09 15.21 -2.62
C ARG A 36 7.88 14.15 -3.37
N SER A 37 7.37 13.67 -4.50
CA SER A 37 8.08 12.70 -5.33
C SER A 37 9.09 13.34 -6.27
N GLU A 38 9.08 14.66 -6.37
CA GLU A 38 10.01 15.42 -7.20
C GLU A 38 9.96 15.02 -8.68
N VAL A 39 8.75 14.77 -9.18
CA VAL A 39 8.51 14.43 -10.58
C VAL A 39 7.70 15.53 -11.24
N ALA A 40 7.75 15.60 -12.56
CA ALA A 40 6.89 16.49 -13.31
C ALA A 40 5.45 15.99 -13.28
N LYS A 41 4.50 16.92 -13.29
CA LYS A 41 3.08 16.59 -13.32
C LYS A 41 2.74 15.67 -14.50
N THR A 42 3.31 15.95 -15.66
CA THR A 42 3.10 15.12 -16.85
C THR A 42 3.62 13.70 -16.66
N THR A 43 4.72 13.55 -15.92
CA THR A 43 5.28 12.23 -15.64
C THR A 43 4.33 11.42 -14.77
N LEU A 44 3.78 12.03 -13.74
CA LEU A 44 2.80 11.33 -12.88
C LEU A 44 1.61 10.87 -13.70
N TYR A 45 1.02 11.75 -14.48
CA TYR A 45 -0.18 11.42 -15.25
C TYR A 45 0.09 10.45 -16.40
N ARG A 46 1.34 10.29 -16.81
CA ARG A 46 1.71 9.25 -17.77
C ARG A 46 1.58 7.87 -17.16
N TYR A 47 2.02 7.70 -15.91
CA TYR A 47 1.94 6.41 -15.23
C TYR A 47 0.58 6.16 -14.60
N PHE A 48 -0.05 7.20 -14.10
CA PHE A 48 -1.31 7.13 -13.36
C PHE A 48 -2.24 8.21 -13.91
N PRO A 49 -3.05 7.88 -14.94
CA PRO A 49 -3.89 8.88 -15.62
C PRO A 49 -4.88 9.59 -14.70
N SER A 50 -5.27 8.96 -13.60
CA SER A 50 -6.16 9.57 -12.61
C SER A 50 -5.70 9.24 -11.20
N LYS A 51 -6.24 9.97 -10.23
CA LYS A 51 -5.99 9.64 -8.81
C LYS A 51 -6.50 8.24 -8.48
N ASP A 52 -7.62 7.83 -9.07
CA ASP A 52 -8.19 6.49 -8.86
C ASP A 52 -7.22 5.41 -9.33
N ASP A 53 -6.55 5.62 -10.45
CA ASP A 53 -5.54 4.67 -10.93
C ASP A 53 -4.39 4.54 -9.93
N LEU A 54 -4.00 5.65 -9.32
CA LEU A 54 -2.96 5.64 -8.30
C LEU A 54 -3.42 4.92 -7.03
N VAL A 55 -4.66 5.12 -6.63
CA VAL A 55 -5.26 4.41 -5.48
C VAL A 55 -5.29 2.91 -5.72
N VAL A 56 -5.70 2.49 -6.91
CA VAL A 56 -5.73 1.06 -7.26
C VAL A 56 -4.32 0.47 -7.21
N ALA A 57 -3.34 1.18 -7.76
CA ALA A 57 -1.94 0.72 -7.73
C ALA A 57 -1.41 0.61 -6.29
N TYR A 58 -1.78 1.55 -5.44
CA TYR A 58 -1.43 1.53 -4.02
C TYR A 58 -2.00 0.27 -3.35
N LEU A 59 -3.27 -0.02 -3.56
CA LEU A 59 -3.91 -1.19 -2.96
C LEU A 59 -3.35 -2.49 -3.52
N GLU A 60 -3.07 -2.56 -4.82
CA GLU A 60 -2.46 -3.73 -5.42
C GLU A 60 -1.08 -4.01 -4.82
N GLN A 61 -0.28 -2.97 -4.61
CA GLN A 61 1.04 -3.11 -4.01
C GLN A 61 0.93 -3.62 -2.56
N ARG A 62 -0.01 -3.07 -1.79
CA ARG A 62 -0.25 -3.52 -0.42
C ARG A 62 -0.74 -4.96 -0.39
N ASN A 63 -1.58 -5.36 -1.33
CA ASN A 63 -2.06 -6.72 -1.44
C ASN A 63 -0.92 -7.69 -1.73
N GLN A 64 -0.06 -7.37 -2.68
CA GLN A 64 1.09 -8.20 -3.02
C GLN A 64 2.03 -8.37 -1.83
N LEU A 65 2.32 -7.27 -1.14
CA LEU A 65 3.18 -7.30 0.03
C LEU A 65 2.56 -8.15 1.14
N PHE A 66 1.27 -8.02 1.39
CA PHE A 66 0.57 -8.82 2.40
C PHE A 66 0.71 -10.31 2.11
N TRP A 67 0.41 -10.73 0.87
CA TRP A 67 0.48 -12.15 0.52
C TRP A 67 1.91 -12.67 0.58
N GLN A 68 2.89 -11.88 0.14
CA GLN A 68 4.30 -12.27 0.21
C GLN A 68 4.72 -12.51 1.65
N LEU A 69 4.38 -11.59 2.56
CA LEU A 69 4.75 -11.72 3.97
C LEU A 69 4.01 -12.87 4.63
N LEU A 70 2.76 -13.11 4.26
CA LEU A 70 1.99 -14.24 4.78
C LEU A 70 2.63 -15.55 4.35
N GLU A 71 3.01 -15.69 3.09
CA GLU A 71 3.67 -16.90 2.59
C GLU A 71 4.98 -17.16 3.34
N GLU A 72 5.75 -16.11 3.63
CA GLU A 72 6.98 -16.25 4.42
C GLU A 72 6.70 -16.76 5.82
N GLN A 73 5.62 -16.28 6.46
CA GLN A 73 5.21 -16.76 7.78
C GLN A 73 4.80 -18.22 7.75
N LEU A 74 4.01 -18.60 6.76
CA LEU A 74 3.54 -19.99 6.65
C LEU A 74 4.69 -20.95 6.36
N ALA A 75 5.71 -20.50 5.62
CA ALA A 75 6.86 -21.33 5.27
C ALA A 75 7.73 -21.68 6.47
N ARG A 76 7.61 -20.98 7.60
CA ARG A 76 8.37 -21.27 8.81
C ARG A 76 7.94 -22.55 9.51
N SER A 77 6.70 -23.00 9.27
CA SER A 77 6.15 -24.23 9.86
C SER A 77 5.36 -24.99 8.81
N PRO A 78 6.02 -25.48 7.74
CA PRO A 78 5.32 -25.96 6.55
C PRO A 78 4.47 -27.19 6.77
N ASP A 79 4.79 -28.02 7.78
CA ASP A 79 4.11 -29.29 8.02
C ASP A 79 3.18 -29.28 9.23
N ASP A 80 2.90 -28.09 9.79
CA ASP A 80 2.09 -27.97 10.99
C ASP A 80 1.04 -26.85 10.83
N PRO A 81 -0.18 -27.19 10.39
CA PRO A 81 -1.22 -26.19 10.18
C PRO A 81 -1.59 -25.41 11.45
N LYS A 82 -1.53 -26.07 12.62
CA LYS A 82 -1.84 -25.38 13.88
C LYS A 82 -0.80 -24.31 14.19
N GLN A 83 0.49 -24.63 14.01
CA GLN A 83 1.56 -23.67 14.20
C GLN A 83 1.51 -22.55 13.17
N GLN A 84 1.15 -22.87 11.94
CA GLN A 84 0.96 -21.86 10.89
C GLN A 84 -0.12 -20.86 11.31
N LEU A 85 -1.25 -21.35 11.84
CA LEU A 85 -2.33 -20.47 12.27
C LEU A 85 -1.90 -19.60 13.44
N LEU A 86 -1.26 -20.18 14.45
CA LEU A 86 -0.79 -19.42 15.60
C LEU A 86 0.25 -18.38 15.23
N ALA A 87 1.19 -18.75 14.37
CA ALA A 87 2.22 -17.82 13.89
C ALA A 87 1.61 -16.68 13.08
N THR A 88 0.59 -16.96 12.28
CA THR A 88 -0.11 -15.94 11.51
C THR A 88 -0.82 -14.95 12.44
N LEU A 89 -1.50 -15.43 13.46
CA LEU A 89 -2.16 -14.57 14.44
C LEU A 89 -1.16 -13.70 15.20
N ASP A 90 -0.03 -14.27 15.61
CA ASP A 90 1.02 -13.50 16.26
C ASP A 90 1.60 -12.43 15.34
N TRP A 91 1.79 -12.76 14.07
CA TRP A 91 2.27 -11.81 13.08
C TRP A 91 1.31 -10.64 12.89
N ILE A 92 0.01 -10.94 12.76
CA ILE A 92 -1.01 -9.89 12.64
C ILE A 92 -1.01 -9.01 13.89
N ASP A 93 -0.93 -9.62 15.07
CA ASP A 93 -0.86 -8.88 16.33
C ASP A 93 0.35 -7.95 16.36
N SER A 94 1.50 -8.42 15.91
CA SER A 94 2.72 -7.59 15.88
C SER A 94 2.58 -6.42 14.90
N LEU A 95 1.90 -6.61 13.78
CA LEU A 95 1.65 -5.53 12.84
C LEU A 95 0.76 -4.45 13.44
N LEU A 96 -0.28 -4.86 14.17
CA LEU A 96 -1.22 -3.93 14.79
C LEU A 96 -0.60 -3.22 15.99
N ALA A 97 0.35 -3.85 16.66
CA ALA A 97 1.03 -3.27 17.81
C ALA A 97 2.09 -2.23 17.44
N ASN A 98 2.49 -2.16 16.17
CA ASN A 98 3.45 -1.17 15.70
C ASN A 98 2.86 0.23 15.85
N GLU A 99 3.62 1.14 16.47
CA GLU A 99 3.18 2.53 16.72
C GLU A 99 2.85 3.27 15.41
N GLU A 100 3.50 2.90 14.31
CA GLU A 100 3.25 3.51 13.01
C GLU A 100 2.04 2.90 12.29
N SER A 101 1.50 1.81 12.83
CA SER A 101 0.35 1.15 12.21
C SER A 101 -0.91 1.98 12.38
N GLN A 102 -1.63 2.16 11.29
CA GLN A 102 -2.96 2.80 11.29
C GLN A 102 -4.06 1.81 10.96
N GLY A 103 -3.74 0.53 11.03
CA GLY A 103 -4.66 -0.53 10.75
C GLY A 103 -4.50 -1.09 9.34
N CYS A 104 -5.51 -1.79 8.87
CA CYS A 104 -5.50 -2.42 7.56
C CYS A 104 -5.79 -1.37 6.47
N PRO A 105 -4.92 -1.23 5.46
CA PRO A 105 -5.16 -0.25 4.39
C PRO A 105 -6.47 -0.47 3.65
N PHE A 106 -6.89 -1.72 3.49
CA PHE A 106 -8.15 -2.03 2.80
C PHE A 106 -9.36 -1.59 3.62
N LEU A 107 -9.34 -1.76 4.92
CA LEU A 107 -10.41 -1.30 5.80
C LEU A 107 -10.44 0.22 5.87
N MET A 108 -9.29 0.86 5.84
CA MET A 108 -9.21 2.32 5.81
C MET A 108 -9.87 2.87 4.55
N VAL A 109 -9.57 2.28 3.39
CA VAL A 109 -10.19 2.70 2.13
C VAL A 109 -11.69 2.44 2.13
N ALA A 110 -12.10 1.27 2.60
CA ALA A 110 -13.54 0.95 2.69
C ALA A 110 -14.28 1.94 3.58
N SER A 111 -13.65 2.42 4.63
CA SER A 111 -14.22 3.42 5.53
C SER A 111 -14.34 4.79 4.85
N GLU A 112 -13.34 5.19 4.05
CA GLU A 112 -13.37 6.47 3.33
C GLU A 112 -14.36 6.46 2.17
N PHE A 113 -14.53 5.31 1.53
CA PHE A 113 -15.37 5.16 0.32
C PHE A 113 -16.38 4.05 0.53
N PRO A 114 -17.44 4.32 1.32
CA PRO A 114 -18.45 3.28 1.60
C PRO A 114 -19.35 2.96 0.40
N GLU A 115 -19.26 3.74 -0.66
CA GLU A 115 -20.02 3.51 -1.89
C GLU A 115 -19.56 2.21 -2.57
N THR A 116 -20.51 1.36 -2.91
CA THR A 116 -20.21 0.05 -3.48
C THR A 116 -19.64 0.11 -4.90
N ASP A 117 -19.80 1.22 -5.57
CA ASP A 117 -19.37 1.42 -6.94
C ASP A 117 -17.98 2.06 -7.07
N TYR A 118 -17.34 2.37 -5.96
CA TYR A 118 -15.96 2.88 -6.00
C TYR A 118 -15.01 1.73 -6.35
N PRO A 119 -14.09 1.93 -7.30
CA PRO A 119 -13.18 0.89 -7.78
C PRO A 119 -12.23 0.35 -6.73
#